data_d961ae3ebde7eca2be5a593614b888e6
#
_entry.id   d961ae3ebde7eca2be5a593614b888e6
#
_cell.length_a   1.000
_cell.length_b   1.000
_cell.length_c   1.000
_cell.angle_alpha   90.00
_cell.angle_beta   90.00
_cell.angle_gamma   90.00
#
_symmetry.space_group_name_H-M   'P 1'
#
loop_
_entity.id
_entity.type
_entity.pdbx_description
1 polymer ?
#
loop_
_entity_poly.entity_id
_entity_poly.type
_entity_poly.pdbx_seq_one_letter_code
_entity_poly.pdbx_strand_id
1 'polypeptide(L)'
;DAPYLSKNVIRDEPLHGCAFNGAMTMSSNLKDAVILAHSPKSCTYLSIQTISSAGRRTLFERGNILPSSLIPNVLSTDMTETDMVFGGSENLLATVKKILDSPEPPPAIVIVSSCPSGIIGDDIDDALSLSTERTKIVTVKAEGNLTGDYLQGMLMAYTSLAKQIIEKDIEKRARTVNVVFEKVVARNTEMNFQRLKTFLARMNISVNCRFLCNTSYESLRDFCSAELNLLAYRDYTGKILEDFFIKEYGASFFEKQFPIGFKETSDWLLALGKHFDASDEAKSIISENEIIYQNRMKLVRPKLEGKKLMIITYNHELDWILNAALDCGMKIVKICVLNFSQDEGFRSSLSEIDGIEVVENYDRDERSSDIKRLKPDIILSNYEPVSEQSCITDTIPMCPDNGFFTGLEMVERWSRLFSKSKEGEWLNDRKLFDKYYSR
;
A
#
# COMPACT_ATOMS: atom_id res chain seq x y z
N ASP A 1 -0.08 22.33 9.12
CA ASP A 1 0.54 21.25 9.89
C ASP A 1 -0.13 19.94 9.52
N ALA A 2 0.65 18.86 9.37
CA ALA A 2 0.10 17.53 9.10
C ALA A 2 -0.63 17.03 10.36
N PRO A 3 -1.78 16.34 10.21
CA PRO A 3 -2.47 15.72 11.35
C PRO A 3 -1.57 14.72 12.07
N TYR A 4 -1.69 14.64 13.38
CA TYR A 4 -0.90 13.69 14.16
C TYR A 4 -1.52 12.29 14.12
N LEU A 5 -0.76 11.32 13.63
CA LEU A 5 -1.19 9.93 13.43
C LEU A 5 -0.49 8.92 14.35
N SER A 6 0.28 9.37 15.33
CA SER A 6 1.07 8.47 16.17
C SER A 6 0.20 7.45 16.88
N LYS A 7 0.56 6.18 16.77
CA LYS A 7 -0.12 5.07 17.42
C LYS A 7 0.43 4.80 18.80
N ASN A 8 -0.44 4.37 19.71
CA ASN A 8 0.00 3.76 20.95
C ASN A 8 0.69 2.41 20.64
N VAL A 9 1.73 2.09 21.37
CA VAL A 9 2.35 0.77 21.30
C VAL A 9 1.45 -0.21 22.03
N ILE A 10 0.67 -0.97 21.29
CA ILE A 10 -0.14 -2.06 21.82
C ILE A 10 0.32 -3.40 21.22
N ARG A 11 0.13 -4.46 21.98
CA ARG A 11 0.61 -5.81 21.65
C ARG A 11 0.15 -6.30 20.27
N ASP A 12 -1.05 -5.93 19.88
CA ASP A 12 -1.75 -6.47 18.73
C ASP A 12 -1.63 -5.62 17.47
N GLU A 13 -1.04 -4.42 17.55
CA GLU A 13 -0.80 -3.58 16.39
C GLU A 13 0.64 -3.70 15.88
N PRO A 14 0.84 -3.86 14.56
CA PRO A 14 2.17 -3.93 13.98
C PRO A 14 2.92 -2.61 14.14
N LEU A 15 4.19 -2.68 14.56
CA LEU A 15 5.11 -1.55 14.57
C LEU A 15 5.79 -1.45 13.21
N HIS A 16 5.73 -0.27 12.59
CA HIS A 16 6.30 -0.01 11.27
C HIS A 16 7.60 0.81 11.30
N GLY A 17 8.05 1.24 12.46
CA GLY A 17 9.22 2.09 12.63
C GLY A 17 8.87 3.53 12.99
N CYS A 18 9.88 4.42 12.98
CA CYS A 18 9.74 5.83 13.34
C CYS A 18 9.38 6.71 12.13
N ALA A 19 9.01 7.97 12.38
CA ALA A 19 8.65 8.94 11.34
C ALA A 19 9.79 9.18 10.32
N PHE A 20 11.05 9.22 10.75
CA PHE A 20 12.17 9.33 9.82
C PHE A 20 12.16 8.20 8.77
N ASN A 21 11.94 6.96 9.19
CA ASN A 21 11.88 5.82 8.27
C ASN A 21 10.68 5.93 7.29
N GLY A 22 9.53 6.36 7.78
CA GLY A 22 8.35 6.62 6.93
C GLY A 22 8.60 7.71 5.89
N ALA A 23 9.19 8.83 6.32
CA ALA A 23 9.53 9.94 5.44
C ALA A 23 10.59 9.57 4.39
N MET A 24 11.63 8.83 4.77
CA MET A 24 12.64 8.31 3.85
C MET A 24 12.03 7.38 2.80
N THR A 25 11.13 6.48 3.23
CA THR A 25 10.44 5.55 2.32
C THR A 25 9.61 6.30 1.28
N MET A 26 8.85 7.30 1.68
CA MET A 26 8.03 8.07 0.74
C MET A 26 8.88 8.95 -0.18
N SER A 27 9.85 9.66 0.37
CA SER A 27 10.74 10.53 -0.40
C SER A 27 11.53 9.77 -1.47
N SER A 28 11.94 8.52 -1.18
CA SER A 28 12.69 7.68 -2.12
C SER A 28 11.90 7.28 -3.37
N ASN A 29 10.59 7.52 -3.41
CA ASN A 29 9.74 7.31 -4.58
C ASN A 29 9.79 8.47 -5.59
N LEU A 30 10.50 9.56 -5.29
CA LEU A 30 10.88 10.60 -6.24
C LEU A 30 12.16 10.12 -6.94
N LYS A 31 11.99 9.40 -8.06
CA LYS A 31 13.01 8.55 -8.69
C LYS A 31 14.24 9.26 -9.24
N ASP A 32 14.10 10.53 -9.60
CA ASP A 32 15.15 11.38 -10.20
C ASP A 32 15.74 12.38 -9.19
N ALA A 33 15.30 12.34 -7.93
CA ALA A 33 15.87 13.13 -6.85
C ALA A 33 16.99 12.39 -6.10
N VAL A 34 17.83 13.17 -5.43
CA VAL A 34 18.70 12.65 -4.36
C VAL A 34 18.00 12.83 -3.03
N ILE A 35 17.89 11.76 -2.26
CA ILE A 35 17.33 11.78 -0.91
C ILE A 35 18.50 11.85 0.08
N LEU A 36 18.63 13.00 0.74
CA LEU A 36 19.71 13.25 1.70
C LEU A 36 19.20 13.07 3.14
N ALA A 37 19.62 12.00 3.76
CA ALA A 37 19.37 11.74 5.17
C ALA A 37 20.30 12.61 6.05
N HIS A 38 19.75 13.57 6.76
CA HIS A 38 20.50 14.27 7.79
C HIS A 38 20.42 13.50 9.11
N SER A 39 21.31 12.51 9.22
CA SER A 39 21.21 11.47 10.26
C SER A 39 22.55 10.78 10.50
N PRO A 40 22.68 10.07 11.63
CA PRO A 40 23.71 9.06 11.81
C PRO A 40 23.58 7.95 10.76
N LYS A 41 24.71 7.35 10.39
CA LYS A 41 24.78 6.28 9.39
C LYS A 41 23.86 5.09 9.69
N SER A 42 23.66 4.76 10.95
CA SER A 42 22.78 3.66 11.38
C SER A 42 21.32 3.89 11.00
N CYS A 43 20.78 5.11 11.17
CA CYS A 43 19.41 5.45 10.81
C CYS A 43 19.20 5.36 9.29
N THR A 44 20.14 5.91 8.51
CA THR A 44 20.12 5.80 7.04
C THR A 44 20.16 4.34 6.59
N TYR A 45 21.05 3.52 7.18
CA TYR A 45 21.16 2.10 6.86
C TYR A 45 19.84 1.35 7.10
N LEU A 46 19.19 1.55 8.25
CA LEU A 46 17.91 0.93 8.57
C LEU A 46 16.82 1.33 7.58
N SER A 47 16.78 2.61 7.18
CA SER A 47 15.82 3.10 6.19
C SER A 47 16.05 2.47 4.81
N ILE A 48 17.31 2.36 4.36
CA ILE A 48 17.65 1.68 3.11
C ILE A 48 17.24 0.21 3.15
N GLN A 49 17.42 -0.48 4.27
CA GLN A 49 16.96 -1.86 4.44
C GLN A 49 15.44 -1.98 4.30
N THR A 50 14.68 -1.07 4.88
CA THR A 50 13.21 -1.05 4.76
C THR A 50 12.77 -0.79 3.32
N ILE A 51 13.29 0.24 2.68
CA ILE A 51 12.97 0.64 1.31
C ILE A 51 13.28 -0.50 0.31
N SER A 52 14.45 -1.12 0.45
CA SER A 52 14.90 -2.16 -0.48
C SER A 52 14.30 -3.54 -0.22
N SER A 53 13.71 -3.79 0.96
CA SER A 53 13.23 -5.13 1.34
C SER A 53 12.07 -5.61 0.46
N ALA A 54 11.12 -4.75 0.13
CA ALA A 54 9.97 -5.08 -0.71
C ALA A 54 10.40 -5.43 -2.14
N GLY A 55 11.26 -4.62 -2.73
CA GLY A 55 11.82 -4.85 -4.07
C GLY A 55 12.73 -6.07 -4.14
N ARG A 56 13.61 -6.26 -3.15
CA ARG A 56 14.54 -7.40 -3.09
C ARG A 56 13.84 -8.74 -3.01
N ARG A 57 12.80 -8.89 -2.17
CA ARG A 57 12.07 -10.16 -2.07
C ARG A 57 11.47 -10.58 -3.39
N THR A 58 10.79 -9.69 -4.10
CA THR A 58 10.13 -10.01 -5.35
C THR A 58 11.12 -10.41 -6.44
N LEU A 59 12.28 -9.77 -6.51
CA LEU A 59 13.29 -10.05 -7.53
C LEU A 59 14.15 -11.25 -7.17
N PHE A 60 14.49 -11.43 -5.89
CA PHE A 60 15.20 -12.61 -5.42
C PHE A 60 14.37 -13.89 -5.61
N GLU A 61 13.07 -13.85 -5.31
CA GLU A 61 12.15 -14.98 -5.56
C GLU A 61 12.07 -15.35 -7.05
N ARG A 62 12.35 -14.41 -7.96
CA ARG A 62 12.41 -14.62 -9.41
C ARG A 62 13.82 -14.92 -9.92
N GLY A 63 14.80 -15.02 -9.05
CA GLY A 63 16.20 -15.26 -9.42
C GLY A 63 16.89 -14.09 -10.13
N ASN A 64 16.33 -12.88 -10.04
CA ASN A 64 16.88 -11.69 -10.69
C ASN A 64 17.67 -10.82 -9.71
N ILE A 65 18.79 -10.27 -10.19
CA ILE A 65 19.52 -9.22 -9.49
C ILE A 65 18.80 -7.88 -9.73
N LEU A 66 18.65 -7.06 -8.67
CA LEU A 66 18.07 -5.73 -8.77
C LEU A 66 18.88 -4.86 -9.75
N PRO A 67 18.24 -4.31 -10.80
CA PRO A 67 18.86 -3.25 -11.59
C PRO A 67 19.23 -2.07 -10.69
N SER A 68 20.37 -1.43 -10.95
CA SER A 68 20.81 -0.24 -10.20
C SER A 68 19.77 0.90 -10.21
N SER A 69 18.98 0.98 -11.29
CA SER A 69 17.88 1.96 -11.42
C SER A 69 16.73 1.79 -10.43
N LEU A 70 16.64 0.64 -9.75
CA LEU A 70 15.65 0.40 -8.69
C LEU A 70 16.21 0.63 -7.27
N ILE A 71 17.49 1.00 -7.17
CA ILE A 71 18.10 1.39 -5.90
C ILE A 71 17.88 2.89 -5.74
N PRO A 72 17.18 3.34 -4.69
CA PRO A 72 16.96 4.75 -4.44
C PRO A 72 18.30 5.48 -4.31
N ASN A 73 18.40 6.68 -4.88
CA ASN A 73 19.58 7.53 -4.72
C ASN A 73 19.55 8.19 -3.33
N VAL A 74 19.95 7.44 -2.32
CA VAL A 74 19.98 7.85 -0.92
C VAL A 74 21.40 8.14 -0.49
N LEU A 75 21.64 9.33 -0.01
CA LEU A 75 22.89 9.77 0.62
C LEU A 75 22.65 10.08 2.09
N SER A 76 23.72 10.14 2.88
CA SER A 76 23.69 10.49 4.29
C SER A 76 24.74 11.54 4.60
N THR A 77 24.46 12.44 5.53
CA THR A 77 25.48 13.31 6.12
C THR A 77 26.42 12.56 7.05
N ASP A 78 26.06 11.30 7.41
CA ASP A 78 26.82 10.45 8.32
C ASP A 78 27.21 11.16 9.62
N MET A 79 26.23 11.81 10.27
CA MET A 79 26.42 12.57 11.51
C MET A 79 27.26 11.79 12.52
N THR A 80 28.33 12.41 12.96
CA THR A 80 29.29 11.89 13.94
C THR A 80 28.94 12.36 15.38
N GLU A 81 29.65 11.84 16.37
CA GLU A 81 29.55 12.33 17.75
C GLU A 81 29.89 13.84 17.85
N THR A 82 30.81 14.32 17.02
CA THR A 82 31.17 15.75 16.95
C THR A 82 30.00 16.57 16.46
N ASP A 83 29.31 16.12 15.38
CA ASP A 83 28.12 16.81 14.88
C ASP A 83 26.99 16.81 15.91
N MET A 84 26.85 15.76 16.72
CA MET A 84 25.86 15.69 17.79
C MET A 84 26.13 16.62 18.97
N VAL A 85 27.38 17.05 19.16
CA VAL A 85 27.77 17.96 20.25
C VAL A 85 27.77 19.40 19.78
N PHE A 86 28.25 19.68 18.57
CA PHE A 86 28.51 21.04 18.06
C PHE A 86 27.55 21.47 16.96
N GLY A 87 26.62 20.62 16.51
CA GLY A 87 25.72 20.86 15.38
C GLY A 87 26.24 20.22 14.09
N GLY A 88 25.30 19.73 13.26
CA GLY A 88 25.57 19.06 11.97
C GLY A 88 25.31 19.96 10.75
N SER A 89 24.90 21.22 10.94
CA SER A 89 24.50 22.12 9.85
C SER A 89 25.63 22.38 8.84
N GLU A 90 26.88 22.54 9.28
CA GLU A 90 28.02 22.73 8.36
C GLU A 90 28.23 21.49 7.48
N ASN A 91 28.14 20.30 8.04
CA ASN A 91 28.24 19.04 7.33
C ASN A 91 27.08 18.88 6.32
N LEU A 92 25.86 19.25 6.71
CA LEU A 92 24.70 19.27 5.82
C LEU A 92 24.93 20.16 4.61
N LEU A 93 25.30 21.43 4.82
CA LEU A 93 25.51 22.40 3.75
C LEU A 93 26.67 22.00 2.82
N ALA A 94 27.75 21.45 3.39
CA ALA A 94 28.88 20.95 2.61
C ALA A 94 28.46 19.75 1.73
N THR A 95 27.64 18.85 2.27
CA THR A 95 27.11 17.70 1.52
C THR A 95 26.18 18.11 0.39
N VAL A 96 25.28 19.07 0.64
CA VAL A 96 24.40 19.63 -0.40
C VAL A 96 25.22 20.28 -1.52
N LYS A 97 26.21 21.13 -1.18
CA LYS A 97 27.09 21.74 -2.19
C LYS A 97 27.80 20.70 -3.06
N LYS A 98 28.31 19.63 -2.45
CA LYS A 98 28.94 18.51 -3.17
C LYS A 98 28.01 17.85 -4.17
N ILE A 99 26.71 17.73 -3.84
CA ILE A 99 25.70 17.17 -4.74
C ILE A 99 25.44 18.14 -5.91
N LEU A 100 25.31 19.44 -5.60
CA LEU A 100 25.08 20.49 -6.60
C LEU A 100 26.25 20.65 -7.58
N ASP A 101 27.48 20.44 -7.11
CA ASP A 101 28.72 20.51 -7.91
C ASP A 101 28.98 19.24 -8.74
N SER A 102 28.08 18.24 -8.67
CA SER A 102 28.22 17.02 -9.48
C SER A 102 28.05 17.33 -10.99
N PRO A 103 28.64 16.54 -11.90
CA PRO A 103 28.50 16.77 -13.34
C PRO A 103 27.07 16.77 -13.84
N GLU A 104 26.21 15.99 -13.21
CA GLU A 104 24.77 15.86 -13.49
C GLU A 104 23.99 16.07 -12.19
N PRO A 105 23.75 17.32 -11.78
CA PRO A 105 22.98 17.58 -10.56
C PRO A 105 21.53 17.13 -10.73
N PRO A 106 20.91 16.54 -9.68
CA PRO A 106 19.54 16.05 -9.75
C PRO A 106 18.54 17.22 -9.86
N PRO A 107 17.33 17.00 -10.39
CA PRO A 107 16.31 18.04 -10.43
C PRO A 107 15.80 18.42 -9.03
N ALA A 108 15.96 17.53 -8.04
CA ALA A 108 15.63 17.82 -6.65
C ALA A 108 16.58 17.11 -5.67
N ILE A 109 16.81 17.77 -4.52
CA ILE A 109 17.43 17.18 -3.33
C ILE A 109 16.38 17.25 -2.22
N VAL A 110 15.98 16.09 -1.70
CA VAL A 110 15.05 15.99 -0.57
C VAL A 110 15.84 15.71 0.69
N ILE A 111 15.88 16.66 1.61
CA ILE A 111 16.57 16.54 2.89
C ILE A 111 15.57 16.06 3.93
N VAL A 112 15.88 14.96 4.62
CA VAL A 112 15.05 14.40 5.69
C VAL A 112 15.81 14.45 7.01
N SER A 113 15.25 15.14 8.03
CA SER A 113 15.86 15.22 9.36
C SER A 113 15.54 14.01 10.22
N SER A 114 16.48 13.64 11.09
CA SER A 114 16.37 12.52 12.05
C SER A 114 16.21 13.00 13.50
N CYS A 115 16.00 12.08 14.46
CA CYS A 115 15.93 12.44 15.87
C CYS A 115 17.16 13.24 16.37
N PRO A 116 18.40 12.82 16.10
CA PRO A 116 19.56 13.57 16.52
C PRO A 116 19.56 15.01 16.02
N SER A 117 19.26 15.24 14.74
CA SER A 117 19.21 16.62 14.20
C SER A 117 18.15 17.49 14.88
N GLY A 118 16.98 16.90 15.19
CA GLY A 118 15.94 17.62 15.94
C GLY A 118 16.32 17.91 17.39
N ILE A 119 17.02 16.99 18.08
CA ILE A 119 17.45 17.17 19.47
C ILE A 119 18.51 18.27 19.60
N ILE A 120 19.48 18.31 18.66
CA ILE A 120 20.54 19.32 18.68
C ILE A 120 20.10 20.67 18.09
N GLY A 121 18.90 20.71 17.46
CA GLY A 121 18.33 21.95 16.90
C GLY A 121 18.92 22.36 15.54
N ASP A 122 19.41 21.40 14.75
CA ASP A 122 19.84 21.67 13.38
C ASP A 122 18.64 22.06 12.51
N ASP A 123 18.67 23.24 11.90
CA ASP A 123 17.63 23.66 10.97
C ASP A 123 17.99 23.29 9.54
N ILE A 124 17.35 22.22 9.04
CA ILE A 124 17.58 21.75 7.66
C ILE A 124 17.07 22.75 6.60
N ASP A 125 16.21 23.70 6.97
CA ASP A 125 15.70 24.74 6.06
C ASP A 125 16.78 25.73 5.64
N ASP A 126 17.88 25.85 6.37
CA ASP A 126 19.05 26.67 5.96
C ASP A 126 19.57 26.28 4.58
N ALA A 127 19.43 24.99 4.21
CA ALA A 127 19.83 24.49 2.91
C ALA A 127 18.92 24.96 1.76
N LEU A 128 17.70 25.42 2.00
CA LEU A 128 16.77 25.88 0.97
C LEU A 128 17.35 27.04 0.13
N SER A 129 18.17 27.88 0.76
CA SER A 129 18.86 29.01 0.11
C SER A 129 19.86 28.56 -0.98
N LEU A 130 20.28 27.31 -0.99
CA LEU A 130 21.20 26.74 -1.98
C LEU A 130 20.46 26.22 -3.24
N SER A 131 19.13 26.30 -3.31
CA SER A 131 18.38 25.93 -4.52
C SER A 131 18.87 26.70 -5.73
N THR A 132 18.96 26.03 -6.88
CA THR A 132 19.37 26.62 -8.16
C THR A 132 18.25 26.52 -9.19
N GLU A 133 18.41 27.10 -10.36
CA GLU A 133 17.46 26.92 -11.48
C GLU A 133 17.30 25.44 -11.91
N ARG A 134 18.35 24.62 -11.72
CA ARG A 134 18.38 23.21 -12.14
C ARG A 134 17.98 22.25 -11.03
N THR A 135 18.21 22.62 -9.76
CA THR A 135 17.99 21.73 -8.60
C THR A 135 17.18 22.42 -7.54
N LYS A 136 15.99 21.92 -7.26
CA LYS A 136 15.16 22.34 -6.14
C LYS A 136 15.59 21.59 -4.88
N ILE A 137 15.81 22.33 -3.80
CA ILE A 137 15.99 21.75 -2.46
C ILE A 137 14.65 21.75 -1.74
N VAL A 138 14.34 20.63 -1.10
CA VAL A 138 13.08 20.35 -0.40
C VAL A 138 13.40 19.74 0.96
N THR A 139 12.71 20.14 2.00
CA THR A 139 12.95 19.66 3.36
C THR A 139 11.76 18.91 3.92
N VAL A 140 12.04 17.84 4.65
CA VAL A 140 11.04 17.03 5.38
C VAL A 140 11.52 16.88 6.82
N LYS A 141 10.90 17.63 7.73
CA LYS A 141 11.21 17.59 9.17
C LYS A 141 10.50 16.41 9.83
N ALA A 142 11.09 15.23 9.69
CA ALA A 142 10.57 13.97 10.23
C ALA A 142 11.55 13.41 11.28
N GLU A 143 11.60 14.06 12.42
CA GLU A 143 12.57 13.89 13.48
C GLU A 143 12.40 12.59 14.27
N GLY A 144 12.23 11.49 13.57
CA GLY A 144 12.15 10.15 14.11
C GLY A 144 11.03 10.00 15.15
N ASN A 145 11.35 9.45 16.31
CA ASN A 145 10.37 9.23 17.38
C ASN A 145 9.88 10.55 18.05
N LEU A 146 10.56 11.67 17.83
CA LEU A 146 10.09 12.98 18.32
C LEU A 146 8.83 13.42 17.56
N THR A 147 8.76 13.09 16.28
CA THR A 147 7.63 13.42 15.41
C THR A 147 6.50 12.39 15.49
N GLY A 148 6.84 11.11 15.62
CA GLY A 148 5.87 10.03 15.69
C GLY A 148 6.35 8.73 15.05
N ASP A 149 5.38 7.91 14.66
CA ASP A 149 5.62 6.62 14.03
C ASP A 149 5.81 6.73 12.50
N TYR A 150 5.93 5.57 11.86
CA TYR A 150 6.14 5.45 10.43
C TYR A 150 5.03 6.12 9.59
N LEU A 151 3.76 5.98 9.97
CA LEU A 151 2.63 6.57 9.23
C LEU A 151 2.64 8.09 9.32
N GLN A 152 3.00 8.63 10.49
CA GLN A 152 3.20 10.07 10.67
C GLN A 152 4.29 10.60 9.73
N GLY A 153 5.41 9.88 9.65
CA GLY A 153 6.50 10.24 8.74
C GLY A 153 6.12 10.19 7.26
N MET A 154 5.36 9.18 6.86
CA MET A 154 4.79 9.11 5.52
C MET A 154 3.93 10.34 5.21
N LEU A 155 3.00 10.68 6.10
CA LEU A 155 2.10 11.83 5.93
C LEU A 155 2.88 13.15 5.85
N MET A 156 3.93 13.30 6.66
CA MET A 156 4.80 14.48 6.60
C MET A 156 5.54 14.59 5.27
N ALA A 157 6.07 13.50 4.75
CA ALA A 157 6.70 13.50 3.42
C ALA A 157 5.69 13.85 2.33
N TYR A 158 4.49 13.25 2.34
CA TYR A 158 3.42 13.57 1.40
C TYR A 158 3.12 15.07 1.37
N THR A 159 2.85 15.65 2.54
CA THR A 159 2.43 17.06 2.65
C THR A 159 3.57 18.03 2.39
N SER A 160 4.80 17.74 2.86
CA SER A 160 5.97 18.59 2.66
C SER A 160 6.40 18.64 1.20
N LEU A 161 6.48 17.49 0.54
CA LEU A 161 6.86 17.41 -0.87
C LEU A 161 5.79 18.06 -1.75
N ALA A 162 4.50 17.82 -1.48
CA ALA A 162 3.42 18.49 -2.18
C ALA A 162 3.56 20.01 -2.11
N LYS A 163 3.64 20.57 -0.89
CA LYS A 163 3.68 22.02 -0.68
C LYS A 163 4.89 22.71 -1.31
N GLN A 164 6.02 22.02 -1.40
CA GLN A 164 7.27 22.60 -1.89
C GLN A 164 7.51 22.39 -3.38
N ILE A 165 6.85 21.38 -4.01
CA ILE A 165 7.10 21.01 -5.41
C ILE A 165 5.92 21.33 -6.33
N ILE A 166 4.68 21.05 -5.92
CA ILE A 166 3.51 21.19 -6.79
C ILE A 166 3.27 22.66 -7.16
N GLU A 167 3.18 22.91 -8.46
CA GLU A 167 2.74 24.20 -8.99
C GLU A 167 1.21 24.24 -9.07
N LYS A 168 0.59 25.31 -8.55
CA LYS A 168 -0.88 25.44 -8.49
C LYS A 168 -1.51 25.93 -9.79
N ASP A 169 -0.86 26.88 -10.44
CA ASP A 169 -1.39 27.60 -11.61
C ASP A 169 -0.98 26.94 -12.94
N ILE A 170 -1.40 25.67 -13.13
CA ILE A 170 -1.11 24.90 -14.34
C ILE A 170 -2.40 24.59 -15.08
N GLU A 171 -2.38 24.75 -16.42
CA GLU A 171 -3.51 24.45 -17.29
C GLU A 171 -3.91 22.97 -17.17
N LYS A 172 -5.21 22.73 -17.03
CA LYS A 172 -5.78 21.38 -16.97
C LYS A 172 -5.69 20.67 -18.33
N ARG A 173 -5.24 19.43 -18.29
CA ARG A 173 -5.23 18.53 -19.44
C ARG A 173 -6.43 17.59 -19.38
N ALA A 174 -7.30 17.65 -20.38
CA ALA A 174 -8.46 16.78 -20.47
C ALA A 174 -8.08 15.30 -20.54
N ARG A 175 -8.92 14.43 -19.99
CA ARG A 175 -8.77 12.96 -19.98
C ARG A 175 -7.45 12.49 -19.33
N THR A 176 -7.02 13.22 -18.32
CA THR A 176 -5.83 12.87 -17.52
C THR A 176 -6.18 12.69 -16.06
N VAL A 177 -5.54 11.71 -15.45
CA VAL A 177 -5.73 11.41 -14.02
C VAL A 177 -4.40 11.37 -13.28
N ASN A 178 -4.41 11.72 -12.00
CA ASN A 178 -3.36 11.34 -11.08
C ASN A 178 -3.78 10.11 -10.27
N VAL A 179 -2.80 9.39 -9.78
CA VAL A 179 -2.98 8.31 -8.80
C VAL A 179 -2.36 8.76 -7.48
N VAL A 180 -3.13 8.69 -6.40
CA VAL A 180 -2.73 9.17 -5.07
C VAL A 180 -2.81 8.03 -4.06
N PHE A 181 -1.83 7.95 -3.19
CA PHE A 181 -1.78 7.03 -2.06
C PHE A 181 -1.73 5.55 -2.45
N GLU A 182 -0.83 5.17 -3.36
CA GLU A 182 -0.48 3.77 -3.58
C GLU A 182 0.33 3.21 -2.39
N LYS A 183 0.17 1.94 -2.09
CA LYS A 183 0.93 1.26 -1.01
C LYS A 183 2.33 0.89 -1.52
N VAL A 184 3.25 1.84 -1.52
CA VAL A 184 4.61 1.72 -2.12
C VAL A 184 5.44 0.56 -1.60
N VAL A 185 5.16 0.07 -0.39
CA VAL A 185 5.84 -1.09 0.20
C VAL A 185 5.15 -2.42 -0.10
N ALA A 186 3.96 -2.41 -0.73
CA ALA A 186 3.25 -3.63 -1.07
C ALA A 186 3.87 -4.30 -2.31
N ARG A 187 3.91 -5.63 -2.31
CA ARG A 187 4.55 -6.43 -3.37
C ARG A 187 3.86 -6.30 -4.73
N ASN A 188 2.58 -5.98 -4.73
CA ASN A 188 1.72 -5.95 -5.92
C ASN A 188 1.41 -4.54 -6.44
N THR A 189 1.98 -3.50 -5.86
CA THR A 189 1.70 -2.10 -6.23
C THR A 189 1.89 -1.85 -7.72
N GLU A 190 3.01 -2.26 -8.29
CA GLU A 190 3.27 -2.06 -9.72
C GLU A 190 2.34 -2.88 -10.60
N MET A 191 2.06 -4.12 -10.24
CA MET A 191 1.11 -4.97 -10.97
C MET A 191 -0.31 -4.39 -10.93
N ASN A 192 -0.75 -3.91 -9.79
CA ASN A 192 -2.03 -3.24 -9.62
C ASN A 192 -2.14 -1.99 -10.49
N PHE A 193 -1.09 -1.18 -10.50
CA PHE A 193 -1.03 0.00 -11.36
C PHE A 193 -1.10 -0.35 -12.85
N GLN A 194 -0.36 -1.37 -13.31
CA GLN A 194 -0.39 -1.78 -14.72
C GLN A 194 -1.77 -2.29 -15.16
N ARG A 195 -2.48 -3.03 -14.29
CA ARG A 195 -3.88 -3.42 -14.55
C ARG A 195 -4.78 -2.21 -14.71
N LEU A 196 -4.71 -1.26 -13.78
CA LEU A 196 -5.47 -0.03 -13.83
C LEU A 196 -5.16 0.79 -15.09
N LYS A 197 -3.87 0.97 -15.39
CA LYS A 197 -3.39 1.68 -16.57
C LYS A 197 -3.96 1.07 -17.88
N THR A 198 -4.09 -0.26 -17.93
CA THR A 198 -4.70 -0.96 -19.06
C THR A 198 -6.18 -0.57 -19.21
N PHE A 199 -6.94 -0.51 -18.14
CA PHE A 199 -8.34 -0.06 -18.18
C PHE A 199 -8.46 1.41 -18.62
N LEU A 200 -7.66 2.27 -18.02
CA LEU A 200 -7.62 3.70 -18.36
C LEU A 200 -7.27 3.92 -19.86
N ALA A 201 -6.25 3.23 -20.35
CA ALA A 201 -5.84 3.33 -21.76
C ALA A 201 -6.94 2.91 -22.73
N ARG A 202 -7.69 1.83 -22.42
CA ARG A 202 -8.84 1.42 -23.23
C ARG A 202 -9.98 2.45 -23.25
N MET A 203 -10.12 3.26 -22.20
CA MET A 203 -11.05 4.37 -22.12
C MET A 203 -10.46 5.71 -22.62
N ASN A 204 -9.26 5.66 -23.23
CA ASN A 204 -8.52 6.85 -23.68
C ASN A 204 -8.28 7.88 -22.57
N ILE A 205 -7.89 7.38 -21.38
CA ILE A 205 -7.52 8.18 -20.21
C ILE A 205 -6.05 7.95 -19.94
N SER A 206 -5.27 9.01 -19.78
CA SER A 206 -3.84 8.94 -19.48
C SER A 206 -3.53 9.26 -18.02
N VAL A 207 -2.45 8.67 -17.50
CA VAL A 207 -1.96 8.97 -16.15
C VAL A 207 -0.91 10.06 -16.25
N ASN A 208 -1.13 11.16 -15.54
CA ASN A 208 -0.23 12.29 -15.43
C ASN A 208 0.83 12.05 -14.35
N CYS A 209 0.40 11.74 -13.14
CA CYS A 209 1.28 11.56 -11.98
C CYS A 209 0.81 10.39 -11.11
N ARG A 210 1.75 9.57 -10.65
CA ARG A 210 1.58 8.65 -9.52
C ARG A 210 2.20 9.33 -8.32
N PHE A 211 1.41 10.00 -7.49
CA PHE A 211 1.94 10.83 -6.42
C PHE A 211 2.79 10.03 -5.42
N LEU A 212 4.09 10.31 -5.38
CA LEU A 212 5.09 9.60 -4.58
C LEU A 212 5.04 8.06 -4.72
N CYS A 213 4.91 7.59 -5.97
CA CYS A 213 5.06 6.19 -6.32
C CYS A 213 5.81 6.08 -7.66
N ASN A 214 7.13 5.91 -7.61
CA ASN A 214 8.01 5.86 -8.78
C ASN A 214 7.80 7.06 -9.73
N THR A 215 7.70 8.26 -9.17
CA THR A 215 7.38 9.50 -9.88
C THR A 215 8.63 10.32 -10.19
N SER A 216 8.60 11.17 -11.24
CA SER A 216 9.63 12.15 -11.51
C SER A 216 9.30 13.49 -10.86
N TYR A 217 10.31 14.33 -10.64
CA TYR A 217 10.13 15.68 -10.15
C TYR A 217 9.16 16.49 -11.01
N GLU A 218 9.32 16.42 -12.32
CA GLU A 218 8.47 17.14 -13.28
C GLU A 218 7.01 16.68 -13.18
N SER A 219 6.75 15.35 -13.16
CA SER A 219 5.38 14.83 -13.01
C SER A 219 4.75 15.27 -11.68
N LEU A 220 5.56 15.36 -10.62
CA LEU A 220 5.09 15.82 -9.32
C LEU A 220 4.78 17.32 -9.32
N ARG A 221 5.65 18.13 -9.94
CA ARG A 221 5.44 19.57 -10.13
C ARG A 221 4.13 19.84 -10.89
N ASP A 222 3.89 19.09 -11.96
CA ASP A 222 2.74 19.24 -12.85
C ASP A 222 1.48 18.52 -12.34
N PHE A 223 1.44 18.12 -11.07
CA PHE A 223 0.31 17.39 -10.46
C PHE A 223 -1.05 18.07 -10.72
N CYS A 224 -1.11 19.39 -10.60
CA CYS A 224 -2.36 20.15 -10.80
C CYS A 224 -2.87 20.17 -12.25
N SER A 225 -2.10 19.68 -13.21
CA SER A 225 -2.55 19.61 -14.61
C SER A 225 -3.55 18.48 -14.88
N ALA A 226 -3.70 17.49 -14.00
CA ALA A 226 -4.67 16.43 -14.18
C ALA A 226 -6.12 16.92 -13.95
N GLU A 227 -7.04 16.36 -14.73
CA GLU A 227 -8.46 16.65 -14.63
C GLU A 227 -9.08 16.09 -13.35
N LEU A 228 -8.67 14.86 -12.97
CA LEU A 228 -9.24 14.10 -11.86
C LEU A 228 -8.13 13.35 -11.09
N ASN A 229 -8.35 13.12 -9.79
CA ASN A 229 -7.45 12.32 -8.98
C ASN A 229 -8.14 11.02 -8.57
N LEU A 230 -7.42 9.89 -8.69
CA LEU A 230 -7.86 8.57 -8.27
C LEU A 230 -7.17 8.23 -6.95
N LEU A 231 -7.94 8.00 -5.89
CA LEU A 231 -7.40 7.54 -4.62
C LEU A 231 -7.25 6.02 -4.65
N ALA A 232 -6.03 5.51 -4.44
CA ALA A 232 -5.78 4.07 -4.50
C ALA A 232 -6.41 3.32 -3.32
N TYR A 233 -6.30 3.87 -2.12
CA TYR A 233 -6.87 3.30 -0.90
C TYR A 233 -7.58 4.38 -0.09
N ARG A 234 -8.84 4.15 0.26
CA ARG A 234 -9.66 5.08 1.04
C ARG A 234 -9.71 4.67 2.51
N ASP A 235 -8.56 4.29 3.05
CA ASP A 235 -8.38 4.09 4.48
C ASP A 235 -8.24 5.44 5.21
N TYR A 236 -8.04 5.41 6.53
CA TYR A 236 -7.92 6.61 7.35
C TYR A 236 -6.86 7.59 6.83
N THR A 237 -5.67 7.09 6.47
CA THR A 237 -4.58 7.94 5.94
C THR A 237 -4.91 8.47 4.55
N GLY A 238 -5.51 7.64 3.70
CA GLY A 238 -5.95 8.06 2.36
C GLY A 238 -6.95 9.20 2.40
N LYS A 239 -7.90 9.18 3.33
CA LYS A 239 -8.87 10.27 3.52
C LYS A 239 -8.21 11.57 3.99
N ILE A 240 -7.24 11.50 4.90
CA ILE A 240 -6.48 12.67 5.33
C ILE A 240 -5.76 13.30 4.14
N LEU A 241 -5.19 12.50 3.24
CA LEU A 241 -4.52 13.00 2.05
C LEU A 241 -5.51 13.55 1.03
N GLU A 242 -6.65 12.92 0.82
CA GLU A 242 -7.73 13.43 -0.02
C GLU A 242 -8.16 14.83 0.44
N ASP A 243 -8.46 14.98 1.75
CA ASP A 243 -8.85 16.26 2.35
C ASP A 243 -7.74 17.32 2.22
N PHE A 244 -6.48 16.92 2.40
CA PHE A 244 -5.34 17.80 2.21
C PHE A 244 -5.26 18.35 0.78
N PHE A 245 -5.36 17.48 -0.25
CA PHE A 245 -5.29 17.92 -1.64
C PHE A 245 -6.49 18.76 -2.06
N ILE A 246 -7.69 18.43 -1.58
CA ILE A 246 -8.89 19.24 -1.81
C ILE A 246 -8.69 20.64 -1.23
N LYS A 247 -8.25 20.74 0.00
CA LYS A 247 -8.08 22.01 0.72
C LYS A 247 -6.95 22.87 0.14
N GLU A 248 -5.80 22.28 -0.14
CA GLU A 248 -4.59 23.03 -0.56
C GLU A 248 -4.56 23.36 -2.05
N TYR A 249 -5.17 22.50 -2.89
CA TYR A 249 -5.06 22.59 -4.35
C TYR A 249 -6.41 22.65 -5.07
N GLY A 250 -7.54 22.58 -4.36
CA GLY A 250 -8.85 22.48 -5.00
C GLY A 250 -9.00 21.21 -5.86
N ALA A 251 -8.29 20.15 -5.49
CA ALA A 251 -8.24 18.94 -6.28
C ALA A 251 -9.59 18.21 -6.29
N SER A 252 -10.02 17.75 -7.47
CA SER A 252 -11.19 16.89 -7.60
C SER A 252 -10.78 15.44 -7.50
N PHE A 253 -11.48 14.65 -6.68
CA PHE A 253 -11.25 13.23 -6.53
C PHE A 253 -12.40 12.40 -7.08
N PHE A 254 -12.07 11.26 -7.66
CA PHE A 254 -13.05 10.25 -8.01
C PHE A 254 -13.59 9.59 -6.74
N GLU A 255 -14.90 9.37 -6.69
CA GLU A 255 -15.59 8.92 -5.46
C GLU A 255 -15.21 7.51 -4.99
N LYS A 256 -14.67 6.65 -5.89
CA LYS A 256 -14.33 5.25 -5.60
C LYS A 256 -12.82 5.07 -5.56
N GLN A 257 -12.36 4.27 -4.59
CA GLN A 257 -10.97 3.81 -4.55
C GLN A 257 -10.69 2.76 -5.63
N PHE A 258 -9.44 2.31 -5.74
CA PHE A 258 -9.07 1.24 -6.65
C PHE A 258 -9.92 0.00 -6.43
N PRO A 259 -10.50 -0.57 -7.48
CA PRO A 259 -11.49 -1.62 -7.36
C PRO A 259 -10.85 -2.99 -7.17
N ILE A 260 -11.45 -3.81 -6.32
CA ILE A 260 -11.05 -5.18 -6.03
C ILE A 260 -12.27 -6.07 -6.19
N GLY A 261 -12.17 -7.12 -7.03
CA GLY A 261 -13.29 -8.02 -7.29
C GLY A 261 -14.14 -7.63 -8.49
N PHE A 262 -15.01 -8.54 -8.91
CA PHE A 262 -15.73 -8.42 -10.18
C PHE A 262 -16.74 -7.26 -10.16
N LYS A 263 -17.60 -7.22 -9.15
CA LYS A 263 -18.66 -6.23 -9.03
C LYS A 263 -18.09 -4.82 -8.84
N GLU A 264 -17.17 -4.67 -7.91
CA GLU A 264 -16.53 -3.40 -7.58
C GLU A 264 -15.75 -2.83 -8.78
N THR A 265 -15.09 -3.70 -9.56
CA THR A 265 -14.37 -3.29 -10.78
C THR A 265 -15.34 -2.86 -11.87
N SER A 266 -16.46 -3.56 -12.01
CA SER A 266 -17.51 -3.19 -12.97
C SER A 266 -18.12 -1.84 -12.61
N ASP A 267 -18.50 -1.64 -11.36
CA ASP A 267 -19.08 -0.38 -10.86
C ASP A 267 -18.10 0.80 -10.97
N TRP A 268 -16.82 0.54 -10.74
CA TRP A 268 -15.74 1.52 -10.89
C TRP A 268 -15.58 1.96 -12.35
N LEU A 269 -15.54 0.99 -13.29
CA LEU A 269 -15.40 1.26 -14.71
C LEU A 269 -16.61 2.01 -15.28
N LEU A 270 -17.84 1.63 -14.90
CA LEU A 270 -19.05 2.32 -15.33
C LEU A 270 -19.09 3.77 -14.83
N ALA A 271 -18.76 4.00 -13.57
CA ALA A 271 -18.73 5.33 -13.00
C ALA A 271 -17.65 6.21 -13.64
N LEU A 272 -16.44 5.68 -13.83
CA LEU A 272 -15.35 6.41 -14.49
C LEU A 272 -15.63 6.63 -15.98
N GLY A 273 -16.19 5.63 -16.67
CA GLY A 273 -16.62 5.74 -18.05
C GLY A 273 -17.68 6.82 -18.25
N LYS A 274 -18.61 6.94 -17.31
CA LYS A 274 -19.62 8.03 -17.32
C LYS A 274 -18.96 9.41 -17.14
N HIS A 275 -17.96 9.52 -16.24
CA HIS A 275 -17.25 10.78 -16.00
C HIS A 275 -16.48 11.27 -17.24
N PHE A 276 -15.88 10.35 -18.00
CA PHE A 276 -15.02 10.66 -19.15
C PHE A 276 -15.69 10.42 -20.52
N ASP A 277 -17.02 10.27 -20.61
CA ASP A 277 -17.72 9.94 -21.84
C ASP A 277 -17.13 8.71 -22.57
N ALA A 278 -16.83 7.65 -21.81
CA ALA A 278 -16.25 6.39 -22.25
C ALA A 278 -17.08 5.18 -21.77
N SER A 279 -18.40 5.34 -21.72
CA SER A 279 -19.31 4.33 -21.16
C SER A 279 -19.36 3.05 -22.01
N ASP A 280 -19.19 3.14 -23.30
CA ASP A 280 -19.24 1.97 -24.20
C ASP A 280 -17.94 1.16 -24.10
N GLU A 281 -16.79 1.81 -23.97
CA GLU A 281 -15.51 1.17 -23.67
C GLU A 281 -15.54 0.46 -22.32
N ALA A 282 -16.10 1.12 -21.29
CA ALA A 282 -16.27 0.51 -19.98
C ALA A 282 -17.13 -0.75 -20.04
N LYS A 283 -18.28 -0.72 -20.74
CA LYS A 283 -19.16 -1.89 -20.92
C LYS A 283 -18.46 -3.02 -21.70
N SER A 284 -17.68 -2.67 -22.74
CA SER A 284 -16.91 -3.66 -23.51
C SER A 284 -15.89 -4.38 -22.61
N ILE A 285 -15.14 -3.63 -21.78
CA ILE A 285 -14.20 -4.20 -20.83
C ILE A 285 -14.91 -5.17 -19.86
N ILE A 286 -16.06 -4.76 -19.32
CA ILE A 286 -16.82 -5.56 -18.36
C ILE A 286 -17.34 -6.85 -19.02
N SER A 287 -17.98 -6.75 -20.18
CA SER A 287 -18.59 -7.92 -20.85
C SER A 287 -17.57 -8.98 -21.26
N GLU A 288 -16.38 -8.57 -21.70
CA GLU A 288 -15.27 -9.49 -21.99
C GLU A 288 -14.83 -10.28 -20.74
N ASN A 289 -14.71 -9.58 -19.62
CA ASN A 289 -14.28 -10.18 -18.35
C ASN A 289 -15.39 -10.97 -17.65
N GLU A 290 -16.66 -10.63 -17.87
CA GLU A 290 -17.81 -11.36 -17.34
C GLU A 290 -17.88 -12.77 -17.90
N ILE A 291 -17.67 -12.97 -19.19
CA ILE A 291 -17.64 -14.28 -19.83
C ILE A 291 -16.58 -15.15 -19.17
N ILE A 292 -15.39 -14.61 -18.93
CA ILE A 292 -14.28 -15.31 -18.28
C ILE A 292 -14.65 -15.65 -16.83
N TYR A 293 -15.17 -14.67 -16.08
CA TYR A 293 -15.56 -14.84 -14.68
C TYR A 293 -16.61 -15.95 -14.52
N GLN A 294 -17.69 -15.90 -15.30
CA GLN A 294 -18.78 -16.87 -15.23
C GLN A 294 -18.32 -18.29 -15.59
N ASN A 295 -17.48 -18.42 -16.61
CA ASN A 295 -16.95 -19.74 -17.00
C ASN A 295 -16.07 -20.36 -15.92
N ARG A 296 -15.22 -19.55 -15.27
CA ARG A 296 -14.36 -20.02 -14.18
C ARG A 296 -15.18 -20.32 -12.92
N MET A 297 -16.18 -19.50 -12.60
CA MET A 297 -17.06 -19.67 -11.45
C MET A 297 -17.87 -20.97 -11.53
N LYS A 298 -18.38 -21.34 -12.72
CA LYS A 298 -19.08 -22.62 -12.96
C LYS A 298 -18.24 -23.85 -12.58
N LEU A 299 -16.92 -23.76 -12.73
CA LEU A 299 -16.02 -24.87 -12.39
C LEU A 299 -15.77 -24.99 -10.87
N VAL A 300 -15.88 -23.88 -10.17
CA VAL A 300 -15.57 -23.78 -8.73
C VAL A 300 -16.78 -24.11 -7.87
N ARG A 301 -17.96 -23.60 -8.26
CA ARG A 301 -19.21 -23.70 -7.50
C ARG A 301 -19.55 -25.09 -6.98
N PRO A 302 -19.50 -26.18 -7.77
CA PRO A 302 -19.90 -27.53 -7.28
C PRO A 302 -19.08 -28.02 -6.08
N LYS A 303 -17.87 -27.47 -5.87
CA LYS A 303 -16.98 -27.88 -4.77
C LYS A 303 -17.13 -27.04 -3.52
N LEU A 304 -17.67 -25.82 -3.66
CA LEU A 304 -17.77 -24.83 -2.59
C LEU A 304 -19.22 -24.59 -2.13
N GLU A 305 -20.21 -24.99 -2.92
CA GLU A 305 -21.62 -24.78 -2.57
C GLU A 305 -21.96 -25.40 -1.21
N GLY A 306 -22.59 -24.61 -0.34
CA GLY A 306 -22.94 -24.98 1.03
C GLY A 306 -21.79 -24.98 2.05
N LYS A 307 -20.52 -24.79 1.63
CA LYS A 307 -19.38 -24.70 2.52
C LYS A 307 -19.45 -23.43 3.38
N LYS A 308 -19.00 -23.52 4.63
CA LYS A 308 -19.06 -22.46 5.62
C LYS A 308 -17.74 -21.69 5.68
N LEU A 309 -17.84 -20.35 5.53
CA LEU A 309 -16.72 -19.42 5.62
C LEU A 309 -16.80 -18.60 6.90
N MET A 310 -15.73 -18.56 7.69
CA MET A 310 -15.48 -17.64 8.78
C MET A 310 -14.30 -16.75 8.44
N ILE A 311 -14.40 -15.45 8.71
CA ILE A 311 -13.36 -14.47 8.40
C ILE A 311 -12.88 -13.80 9.68
N ILE A 312 -11.56 -13.71 9.88
CA ILE A 312 -10.92 -12.98 10.99
C ILE A 312 -9.85 -12.08 10.38
N THR A 313 -10.08 -10.76 10.33
CA THR A 313 -9.27 -9.87 9.49
C THR A 313 -9.12 -8.47 10.06
N TYR A 314 -8.03 -7.79 9.65
CA TYR A 314 -7.87 -6.35 9.79
C TYR A 314 -8.50 -5.56 8.63
N ASN A 315 -8.96 -6.22 7.57
CA ASN A 315 -9.58 -5.55 6.45
C ASN A 315 -11.04 -5.20 6.79
N HIS A 316 -11.41 -3.93 6.63
CA HIS A 316 -12.77 -3.43 6.91
C HIS A 316 -13.69 -3.49 5.69
N GLU A 317 -13.15 -3.67 4.49
CA GLU A 317 -13.87 -3.77 3.22
C GLU A 317 -13.63 -5.15 2.61
N LEU A 318 -14.64 -5.99 2.64
CA LEU A 318 -14.55 -7.40 2.26
C LEU A 318 -15.48 -7.79 1.11
N ASP A 319 -16.24 -6.84 0.54
CA ASP A 319 -17.26 -7.13 -0.46
C ASP A 319 -16.72 -7.95 -1.64
N TRP A 320 -15.49 -7.70 -2.06
CA TRP A 320 -14.82 -8.42 -3.14
C TRP A 320 -14.68 -9.93 -2.90
N ILE A 321 -14.51 -10.36 -1.64
CA ILE A 321 -14.40 -11.78 -1.29
C ILE A 321 -15.76 -12.35 -0.88
N LEU A 322 -16.59 -11.55 -0.23
CA LEU A 322 -17.96 -11.94 0.12
C LEU A 322 -18.79 -12.21 -1.13
N ASN A 323 -18.72 -11.33 -2.14
CA ASN A 323 -19.35 -11.54 -3.43
C ASN A 323 -18.90 -12.86 -4.09
N ALA A 324 -17.60 -13.11 -4.17
CA ALA A 324 -17.07 -14.34 -4.77
C ALA A 324 -17.49 -15.61 -3.99
N ALA A 325 -17.53 -15.54 -2.66
CA ALA A 325 -17.98 -16.65 -1.83
C ALA A 325 -19.49 -16.92 -2.01
N LEU A 326 -20.32 -15.87 -2.06
CA LEU A 326 -21.76 -15.98 -2.30
C LEU A 326 -22.05 -16.50 -3.71
N ASP A 327 -21.34 -16.02 -4.74
CA ASP A 327 -21.47 -16.52 -6.11
C ASP A 327 -21.15 -18.01 -6.24
N CYS A 328 -20.28 -18.53 -5.37
CA CYS A 328 -20.01 -19.97 -5.26
C CYS A 328 -21.05 -20.74 -4.44
N GLY A 329 -22.05 -20.07 -3.87
CA GLY A 329 -23.03 -20.70 -2.98
C GLY A 329 -22.50 -21.05 -1.59
N MET A 330 -21.42 -20.44 -1.13
CA MET A 330 -20.90 -20.60 0.23
C MET A 330 -21.80 -19.90 1.26
N LYS A 331 -21.68 -20.34 2.51
CA LYS A 331 -22.39 -19.74 3.66
C LYS A 331 -21.37 -18.98 4.52
N ILE A 332 -21.54 -17.67 4.66
CA ILE A 332 -20.74 -16.85 5.57
C ILE A 332 -21.34 -17.01 6.96
N VAL A 333 -20.55 -17.52 7.92
CA VAL A 333 -21.06 -17.86 9.26
C VAL A 333 -20.69 -16.84 10.33
N LYS A 334 -19.56 -16.12 10.17
CA LYS A 334 -19.15 -15.02 11.06
C LYS A 334 -18.06 -14.18 10.38
N ILE A 335 -18.12 -12.88 10.60
CA ILE A 335 -17.08 -11.92 10.22
C ILE A 335 -16.54 -11.29 11.50
N CYS A 336 -15.24 -11.46 11.75
CA CYS A 336 -14.53 -10.94 12.92
C CYS A 336 -13.51 -9.90 12.45
N VAL A 337 -13.71 -8.65 12.83
CA VAL A 337 -12.82 -7.55 12.46
C VAL A 337 -11.87 -7.25 13.62
N LEU A 338 -10.58 -7.34 13.32
CA LEU A 338 -9.49 -6.96 14.21
C LEU A 338 -9.20 -5.48 13.95
N ASN A 339 -9.40 -4.64 14.94
CA ASN A 339 -9.23 -3.20 14.76
C ASN A 339 -7.80 -2.73 14.94
N PHE A 340 -7.40 -1.80 14.08
CA PHE A 340 -6.40 -0.81 14.40
C PHE A 340 -7.07 0.42 15.03
N SER A 341 -6.36 1.09 15.95
CA SER A 341 -6.89 2.26 16.68
C SER A 341 -7.31 3.45 15.79
N GLN A 342 -6.92 3.45 14.53
CA GLN A 342 -7.16 4.55 13.57
C GLN A 342 -8.07 4.15 12.41
N ASP A 343 -8.55 2.91 12.38
CA ASP A 343 -9.42 2.45 11.31
C ASP A 343 -10.89 2.80 11.61
N GLU A 344 -11.66 2.98 10.55
CA GLU A 344 -13.10 3.05 10.64
C GLU A 344 -13.70 1.64 10.79
N GLY A 345 -14.96 1.55 11.25
CA GLY A 345 -15.66 0.28 11.42
C GLY A 345 -15.86 -0.50 10.10
N PHE A 346 -16.30 -1.74 10.23
CA PHE A 346 -16.63 -2.62 9.12
C PHE A 346 -17.71 -2.01 8.22
N ARG A 347 -17.52 -2.14 6.91
CA ARG A 347 -18.44 -1.65 5.89
C ARG A 347 -18.69 -2.71 4.83
N SER A 348 -19.96 -2.86 4.45
CA SER A 348 -20.37 -3.69 3.33
C SER A 348 -21.57 -3.05 2.62
N SER A 349 -21.64 -3.23 1.33
CA SER A 349 -22.79 -2.85 0.50
C SER A 349 -23.73 -4.02 0.22
N LEU A 350 -23.46 -5.21 0.78
CA LEU A 350 -24.16 -6.45 0.52
C LEU A 350 -25.31 -6.64 1.50
N SER A 351 -26.55 -6.72 1.00
CA SER A 351 -27.74 -7.05 1.81
C SER A 351 -27.73 -8.52 2.27
N GLU A 352 -27.06 -9.39 1.57
CA GLU A 352 -26.97 -10.83 1.86
C GLU A 352 -26.23 -11.13 3.16
N ILE A 353 -25.49 -10.16 3.70
CA ILE A 353 -24.86 -10.28 5.01
C ILE A 353 -25.74 -9.80 6.17
N ASP A 354 -26.92 -9.24 5.89
CA ASP A 354 -27.89 -8.88 6.93
C ASP A 354 -28.30 -10.13 7.71
N GLY A 355 -28.01 -10.14 9.01
CA GLY A 355 -28.22 -11.30 9.89
C GLY A 355 -27.02 -12.23 10.07
N ILE A 356 -25.89 -11.96 9.42
CA ILE A 356 -24.62 -12.61 9.73
C ILE A 356 -24.00 -11.92 10.95
N GLU A 357 -23.45 -12.72 11.86
CA GLU A 357 -22.74 -12.21 13.03
C GLU A 357 -21.46 -11.48 12.61
N VAL A 358 -21.47 -10.14 12.74
CA VAL A 358 -20.30 -9.28 12.52
C VAL A 358 -19.82 -8.77 13.87
N VAL A 359 -18.57 -9.04 14.24
CA VAL A 359 -17.97 -8.62 15.50
C VAL A 359 -16.77 -7.75 15.24
N GLU A 360 -16.85 -6.48 15.64
CA GLU A 360 -15.72 -5.54 15.64
C GLU A 360 -14.95 -5.65 16.96
N ASN A 361 -13.67 -5.29 16.95
CA ASN A 361 -12.76 -5.47 18.08
C ASN A 361 -12.74 -6.93 18.59
N TYR A 362 -12.70 -7.86 17.64
CA TYR A 362 -12.79 -9.28 17.96
C TYR A 362 -11.67 -9.75 18.87
N ASP A 363 -12.03 -10.41 19.96
CA ASP A 363 -11.07 -11.07 20.85
C ASP A 363 -10.61 -12.40 20.24
N ARG A 364 -9.31 -12.51 19.97
CA ARG A 364 -8.70 -13.72 19.38
C ARG A 364 -8.83 -14.95 20.27
N ASP A 365 -8.97 -14.77 21.56
CA ASP A 365 -9.12 -15.88 22.51
C ASP A 365 -10.49 -16.58 22.35
N GLU A 366 -11.50 -15.90 21.79
CA GLU A 366 -12.81 -16.49 21.45
C GLU A 366 -12.77 -17.43 20.24
N ARG A 367 -11.71 -17.37 19.42
CA ARG A 367 -11.62 -18.13 18.17
C ARG A 367 -11.88 -19.62 18.31
N SER A 368 -11.26 -20.28 19.29
CA SER A 368 -11.42 -21.73 19.49
C SER A 368 -12.84 -22.10 19.88
N SER A 369 -13.54 -21.24 20.62
CA SER A 369 -14.95 -21.39 20.99
C SER A 369 -15.86 -21.26 19.76
N ASP A 370 -15.62 -20.21 18.94
CA ASP A 370 -16.39 -19.98 17.73
C ASP A 370 -16.23 -21.10 16.70
N ILE A 371 -15.01 -21.60 16.50
CA ILE A 371 -14.76 -22.75 15.59
C ILE A 371 -15.55 -23.98 16.03
N LYS A 372 -15.58 -24.29 17.31
CA LYS A 372 -16.36 -25.40 17.85
C LYS A 372 -17.86 -25.23 17.65
N ARG A 373 -18.36 -24.01 17.85
CA ARG A 373 -19.78 -23.64 17.72
C ARG A 373 -20.25 -23.62 16.26
N LEU A 374 -19.51 -22.93 15.38
CA LEU A 374 -19.91 -22.63 14.01
C LEU A 374 -19.52 -23.74 13.03
N LYS A 375 -18.47 -24.48 13.34
CA LYS A 375 -17.87 -25.53 12.50
C LYS A 375 -17.64 -25.04 11.06
N PRO A 376 -16.80 -24.02 10.86
CA PRO A 376 -16.49 -23.52 9.52
C PRO A 376 -15.72 -24.58 8.73
N ASP A 377 -15.94 -24.63 7.41
CA ASP A 377 -15.12 -25.44 6.50
C ASP A 377 -13.81 -24.71 6.15
N ILE A 378 -13.87 -23.36 6.08
CA ILE A 378 -12.71 -22.48 5.84
C ILE A 378 -12.70 -21.36 6.87
N ILE A 379 -11.50 -21.06 7.37
CA ILE A 379 -11.19 -19.84 8.11
C ILE A 379 -10.22 -19.01 7.27
N LEU A 380 -10.61 -17.77 7.00
CA LEU A 380 -9.79 -16.79 6.30
C LEU A 380 -9.24 -15.79 7.29
N SER A 381 -7.91 -15.59 7.33
CA SER A 381 -7.29 -14.64 8.24
C SER A 381 -6.06 -13.98 7.60
N ASN A 382 -5.76 -12.73 7.95
CA ASN A 382 -4.53 -12.07 7.51
C ASN A 382 -3.45 -12.00 8.58
N TYR A 383 -3.64 -12.73 9.66
CA TYR A 383 -2.58 -12.99 10.62
C TYR A 383 -2.56 -14.49 10.93
N GLU A 384 -1.52 -14.98 11.54
CA GLU A 384 -1.17 -16.38 11.82
C GLU A 384 -2.11 -17.47 11.31
N PRO A 385 -1.64 -18.34 10.41
CA PRO A 385 -2.41 -19.50 10.02
C PRO A 385 -2.66 -20.38 11.24
N VAL A 386 -3.91 -20.60 11.55
CA VAL A 386 -4.32 -21.54 12.59
C VAL A 386 -4.23 -22.93 12.04
N SER A 387 -3.38 -23.75 12.60
CA SER A 387 -3.39 -25.18 12.33
C SER A 387 -4.55 -25.85 13.09
N GLU A 388 -5.78 -25.61 12.65
CA GLU A 388 -6.92 -26.36 13.13
C GLU A 388 -7.10 -27.60 12.26
N GLN A 389 -7.05 -28.77 12.88
CA GLN A 389 -7.20 -30.05 12.14
C GLN A 389 -8.59 -30.24 11.51
N SER A 390 -9.59 -29.46 11.94
CA SER A 390 -10.99 -29.63 11.55
C SER A 390 -11.42 -28.82 10.32
N CYS A 391 -10.69 -27.78 9.94
CA CYS A 391 -11.04 -26.88 8.84
C CYS A 391 -9.83 -26.47 8.01
N ILE A 392 -10.08 -25.96 6.81
CA ILE A 392 -9.04 -25.33 5.97
C ILE A 392 -8.78 -23.92 6.49
N THR A 393 -7.51 -23.56 6.61
CA THR A 393 -7.10 -22.18 6.88
C THR A 393 -6.44 -21.57 5.65
N ASP A 394 -6.77 -20.32 5.35
CA ASP A 394 -6.17 -19.56 4.26
C ASP A 394 -5.92 -18.11 4.68
N THR A 395 -5.08 -17.41 3.93
CA THR A 395 -4.68 -16.04 4.23
C THR A 395 -5.35 -15.03 3.30
N ILE A 396 -5.80 -13.91 3.88
CA ILE A 396 -6.24 -12.73 3.14
C ILE A 396 -5.10 -11.71 3.13
N PRO A 397 -4.69 -11.17 1.97
CA PRO A 397 -3.67 -10.14 1.92
C PRO A 397 -4.20 -8.81 2.47
N MET A 398 -3.35 -8.07 3.19
CA MET A 398 -3.66 -6.69 3.63
C MET A 398 -3.84 -5.73 2.45
N CYS A 399 -3.13 -5.97 1.35
CA CYS A 399 -3.26 -5.24 0.09
C CYS A 399 -3.64 -6.23 -1.01
N PRO A 400 -4.93 -6.47 -1.25
CA PRO A 400 -5.39 -7.36 -2.31
C PRO A 400 -5.03 -6.85 -3.70
N ASP A 401 -5.00 -7.75 -4.68
CA ASP A 401 -4.82 -7.39 -6.08
C ASP A 401 -6.05 -6.65 -6.62
N ASN A 402 -5.83 -5.62 -7.44
CA ASN A 402 -6.91 -4.89 -8.10
C ASN A 402 -7.49 -5.67 -9.28
N GLY A 403 -8.73 -5.36 -9.67
CA GLY A 403 -9.37 -5.87 -10.87
C GLY A 403 -10.35 -7.01 -10.62
N PHE A 404 -10.85 -7.59 -11.71
CA PHE A 404 -12.01 -8.46 -11.75
C PHE A 404 -11.88 -9.79 -10.99
N PHE A 405 -10.68 -10.38 -10.94
CA PHE A 405 -10.56 -11.81 -10.63
C PHE A 405 -10.05 -12.14 -9.22
N THR A 406 -9.74 -11.14 -8.41
CA THR A 406 -9.12 -11.35 -7.09
C THR A 406 -9.95 -12.25 -6.16
N GLY A 407 -11.24 -12.00 -6.06
CA GLY A 407 -12.15 -12.87 -5.30
C GLY A 407 -12.29 -14.27 -5.93
N LEU A 408 -12.39 -14.33 -7.26
CA LEU A 408 -12.47 -15.61 -8.00
C LEU A 408 -11.20 -16.45 -7.79
N GLU A 409 -10.02 -15.86 -7.85
CA GLU A 409 -8.75 -16.57 -7.63
C GLU A 409 -8.65 -17.16 -6.21
N MET A 410 -9.24 -16.47 -5.21
CA MET A 410 -9.34 -16.99 -3.86
C MET A 410 -10.26 -18.24 -3.78
N VAL A 411 -11.46 -18.15 -4.33
CA VAL A 411 -12.39 -19.29 -4.30
C VAL A 411 -11.88 -20.47 -5.16
N GLU A 412 -11.16 -20.22 -6.24
CA GLU A 412 -10.46 -21.28 -6.99
C GLU A 412 -9.38 -21.97 -6.15
N ARG A 413 -8.62 -21.19 -5.37
CA ARG A 413 -7.63 -21.73 -4.43
C ARG A 413 -8.31 -22.63 -3.40
N TRP A 414 -9.43 -22.19 -2.83
CA TRP A 414 -10.20 -23.00 -1.88
C TRP A 414 -10.74 -24.29 -2.52
N SER A 415 -11.26 -24.19 -3.74
CA SER A 415 -11.72 -25.36 -4.50
C SER A 415 -10.60 -26.40 -4.67
N ARG A 416 -9.37 -25.96 -4.91
CA ARG A 416 -8.19 -26.85 -4.97
C ARG A 416 -7.85 -27.45 -3.62
N LEU A 417 -7.91 -26.66 -2.54
CA LEU A 417 -7.65 -27.12 -1.17
C LEU A 417 -8.66 -28.21 -0.74
N PHE A 418 -9.94 -28.06 -1.06
CA PHE A 418 -10.94 -29.10 -0.81
C PHE A 418 -10.76 -30.37 -1.66
N SER A 419 -10.12 -30.26 -2.79
CA SER A 419 -9.86 -31.41 -3.68
C SER A 419 -8.62 -32.21 -3.28
N LYS A 420 -7.75 -31.67 -2.42
CA LYS A 420 -6.59 -32.39 -1.88
C LYS A 420 -7.05 -33.33 -0.77
N SER A 421 -6.53 -34.58 -0.79
CA SER A 421 -6.76 -35.52 0.32
C SER A 421 -6.17 -34.92 1.61
N LYS A 422 -6.87 -35.07 2.73
CA LYS A 422 -6.37 -34.65 4.06
C LYS A 422 -5.20 -35.54 4.53
N GLU A 423 -4.88 -36.62 3.84
CA GLU A 423 -3.66 -37.37 4.08
C GLU A 423 -2.49 -36.58 3.51
N GLY A 424 -1.90 -35.76 4.40
CA GLY A 424 -0.93 -34.77 4.01
C GLY A 424 0.33 -35.36 3.42
N GLU A 425 0.73 -34.87 2.27
CA GLU A 425 2.04 -35.15 1.66
C GLU A 425 3.19 -34.95 2.67
N TRP A 426 3.06 -33.96 3.57
CA TRP A 426 4.03 -33.71 4.66
C TRP A 426 4.13 -34.87 5.68
N LEU A 427 3.06 -35.66 5.88
CA LEU A 427 3.12 -36.88 6.69
C LEU A 427 3.93 -37.98 5.98
N ASN A 428 3.90 -38.02 4.66
CA ASN A 428 4.74 -38.91 3.88
C ASN A 428 6.20 -38.42 3.88
N ASP A 429 6.43 -37.09 3.79
CA ASP A 429 7.74 -36.48 3.93
C ASP A 429 8.31 -36.74 5.33
N ARG A 430 7.50 -36.62 6.38
CA ARG A 430 7.89 -36.97 7.74
C ARG A 430 8.24 -38.44 7.90
N LYS A 431 7.45 -39.36 7.34
CA LYS A 431 7.76 -40.81 7.33
C LYS A 431 9.07 -41.08 6.59
N LEU A 432 9.31 -40.40 5.46
CA LEU A 432 10.56 -40.49 4.72
C LEU A 432 11.72 -39.95 5.55
N PHE A 433 11.56 -38.81 6.19
CA PHE A 433 12.56 -38.21 7.09
C PHE A 433 12.88 -39.16 8.25
N ASP A 434 11.87 -39.64 8.96
CA ASP A 434 12.04 -40.61 10.06
C ASP A 434 12.74 -41.89 9.60
N LYS A 435 12.42 -42.40 8.39
CA LYS A 435 13.06 -43.59 7.82
C LYS A 435 14.55 -43.38 7.54
N TYR A 436 14.98 -42.19 7.11
CA TYR A 436 16.35 -41.95 6.68
C TYR A 436 17.24 -41.28 7.74
N TYR A 437 16.64 -40.57 8.68
CA TYR A 437 17.38 -39.74 9.65
C TYR A 437 17.13 -40.11 11.11
N SER A 438 16.15 -40.92 11.45
CA SER A 438 15.99 -41.47 12.80
C SER A 438 16.91 -42.68 12.95
N ARG A 439 18.12 -42.46 13.34
CA ARG A 439 19.06 -43.50 13.83
C ARG A 439 19.21 -43.41 15.34
#